data_5582d2c58f52feb5a63a562c4d82bc3b
#
_entry.id   5582d2c58f52feb5a63a562c4d82bc3b
#
_cell.length_a   1.000
_cell.length_b   1.000
_cell.length_c   1.000
_cell.angle_alpha   90.00
_cell.angle_beta   90.00
_cell.angle_gamma   90.00
#
_symmetry.space_group_name_H-M   'P 1'
#
loop_
_entity.id
_entity.type
_entity.pdbx_description
1 polymer ?
#
loop_
_entity_poly.entity_id
_entity_poly.type
_entity_poly.pdbx_seq_one_letter_code
_entity_poly.pdbx_strand_id
1 'polypeptide(L)'
;MRRMMMTQRQLKPLLQALERREQDLRSRIAEERRRTDVEDYQQLEGIVGDEADRAFVETSVDIETGRVDRQIRELREIEAARERVAQGTFGACIDCGAPIEYERLRIYPPAVRCAECQTLFENPGARSDKLN
;
A
#
# COMPACT_ATOMS: atom_id res chain seq x y z
N MET A 1 -28.43 -5.22 -7.42
CA MET A 1 -28.15 -5.72 -7.01
C MET A 1 -27.31 -5.71 -6.40
N ARG A 2 -27.08 -5.95 -5.82
CA ARG A 2 -26.34 -5.98 -5.18
C ARG A 2 -25.92 -6.84 -4.70
N ARG A 3 -25.15 -7.30 -4.72
CA ARG A 3 -24.64 -8.20 -4.24
C ARG A 3 -24.04 -7.87 -3.11
N MET A 4 -24.14 -8.31 -2.16
CA MET A 4 -23.57 -8.03 -1.15
C MET A 4 -22.66 -8.71 -0.84
N MET A 5 -21.81 -8.24 -0.70
CA MET A 5 -20.72 -8.88 -0.59
C MET A 5 -20.39 -9.31 0.76
N MET A 6 -20.47 -8.56 1.77
CA MET A 6 -20.08 -8.90 3.13
C MET A 6 -21.15 -8.51 4.13
N THR A 7 -21.26 -9.32 5.20
CA THR A 7 -22.11 -8.95 6.32
C THR A 7 -21.41 -7.88 7.15
N GLN A 8 -22.18 -7.21 8.01
CA GLN A 8 -21.60 -6.25 8.93
C GLN A 8 -20.57 -6.93 9.84
N ARG A 9 -20.82 -8.17 10.21
CA ARG A 9 -19.90 -8.93 11.04
C ARG A 9 -18.56 -9.16 10.35
N GLN A 10 -18.58 -9.37 9.04
CA GLN A 10 -17.36 -9.53 8.27
C GLN A 10 -16.67 -8.20 8.01
N LEU A 11 -17.45 -7.16 7.77
CA LEU A 11 -16.92 -5.85 7.41
C LEU A 11 -16.22 -5.17 8.57
N LYS A 12 -16.77 -5.26 9.77
CA LYS A 12 -16.25 -4.53 10.91
C LYS A 12 -14.77 -4.80 11.19
N PRO A 13 -14.32 -6.08 11.26
CA PRO A 13 -12.90 -6.32 11.48
C PRO A 13 -12.01 -5.76 10.38
N LEU A 14 -12.50 -5.74 9.15
CA LEU A 14 -11.73 -5.20 8.03
C LEU A 14 -11.57 -3.70 8.18
N LEU A 15 -12.60 -2.99 8.59
CA LEU A 15 -12.51 -1.55 8.82
C LEU A 15 -11.56 -1.24 9.96
N GLN A 16 -11.59 -2.03 11.01
CA GLN A 16 -10.66 -1.86 12.12
C GLN A 16 -9.23 -2.11 11.68
N ALA A 17 -9.02 -3.11 10.84
CA ALA A 17 -7.68 -3.40 10.32
C ALA A 17 -7.16 -2.26 9.46
N LEU A 18 -8.02 -1.70 8.61
CA LEU A 18 -7.64 -0.54 7.78
C LEU A 18 -7.24 0.64 8.66
N GLU A 19 -8.04 0.92 9.68
CA GLU A 19 -7.75 2.05 10.55
C GLU A 19 -6.44 1.86 11.31
N ARG A 20 -6.22 0.66 11.86
CA ARG A 20 -4.98 0.39 12.59
C ARG A 20 -3.76 0.49 11.69
N ARG A 21 -3.87 -0.07 10.47
CA ARG A 21 -2.75 -0.04 9.54
C ARG A 21 -2.47 1.39 9.08
N GLU A 22 -3.52 2.18 8.89
CA GLU A 22 -3.35 3.58 8.50
C GLU A 22 -2.58 4.34 9.57
N GLN A 23 -2.96 4.17 10.83
CA GLN A 23 -2.28 4.84 11.93
C GLN A 23 -0.83 4.39 12.05
N ASP A 24 -0.59 3.10 11.90
CA ASP A 24 0.75 2.55 11.97
C ASP A 24 1.64 3.12 10.86
N LEU A 25 1.12 3.18 9.65
CA LEU A 25 1.90 3.72 8.53
C LEU A 25 2.19 5.20 8.71
N ARG A 26 1.20 5.97 9.16
CA ARG A 26 1.43 7.40 9.38
C ARG A 26 2.51 7.63 10.42
N SER A 27 2.49 6.83 11.49
CA SER A 27 3.51 6.94 12.53
C SER A 27 4.90 6.57 12.00
N ARG A 28 4.97 5.50 11.23
CA ARG A 28 6.24 5.04 10.67
C ARG A 28 6.82 6.04 9.68
N ILE A 29 5.97 6.60 8.83
CA ILE A 29 6.41 7.58 7.84
C ILE A 29 6.93 8.83 8.56
N ALA A 30 6.22 9.30 9.57
CA ALA A 30 6.64 10.47 10.32
C ALA A 30 7.97 10.22 11.02
N GLU A 31 8.12 9.02 11.61
CA GLU A 31 9.35 8.65 12.29
C GLU A 31 10.54 8.58 11.34
N GLU A 32 10.34 7.95 10.20
CA GLU A 32 11.43 7.84 9.23
C GLU A 32 11.81 9.17 8.63
N ARG A 33 10.85 10.05 8.40
CA ARG A 33 11.14 11.40 7.90
C ARG A 33 11.96 12.19 8.91
N ARG A 34 11.59 12.10 10.19
CA ARG A 34 12.37 12.79 11.22
C ARG A 34 13.78 12.26 11.29
N ARG A 35 13.94 10.94 11.21
CA ARG A 35 15.24 10.32 11.27
C ARG A 35 16.09 10.71 10.07
N THR A 36 15.51 10.69 8.89
CA THR A 36 16.21 11.03 7.66
C THR A 36 16.66 12.48 7.69
N ASP A 37 15.80 13.38 8.14
CA ASP A 37 16.17 14.79 8.24
C ASP A 37 17.36 15.00 9.17
N VAL A 38 17.36 14.33 10.32
CA VAL A 38 18.46 14.43 11.27
C VAL A 38 19.73 13.83 10.69
N GLU A 39 19.62 12.66 10.08
CA GLU A 39 20.78 11.99 9.48
C GLU A 39 21.36 12.79 8.34
N ASP A 40 20.51 13.35 7.49
CA ASP A 40 20.96 14.19 6.37
C ASP A 40 21.68 15.41 6.87
N TYR A 41 21.18 16.03 7.92
CA TYR A 41 21.81 17.20 8.50
C TYR A 41 23.17 16.84 9.09
N GLN A 42 23.25 15.74 9.83
CA GLN A 42 24.49 15.28 10.42
C GLN A 42 25.52 14.91 9.36
N GLN A 43 25.05 14.29 8.28
CA GLN A 43 25.94 13.91 7.19
C GLN A 43 26.48 15.13 6.45
N LEU A 44 25.64 16.15 6.27
CA LEU A 44 26.10 17.38 5.64
C LEU A 44 27.19 18.06 6.46
N GLU A 45 27.09 17.98 7.79
CA GLU A 45 28.12 18.52 8.66
C GLU A 45 29.40 17.68 8.63
N GLY A 46 29.26 16.35 8.50
CA GLY A 46 30.38 15.43 8.52
C GLY A 46 31.08 15.23 7.20
N ILE A 47 30.43 15.63 6.13
CA ILE A 47 30.93 15.31 4.86
C ILE A 47 31.80 16.34 4.34
N VAL A 48 32.84 16.50 4.79
CA VAL A 48 33.77 17.30 4.03
C VAL A 48 34.74 16.34 3.39
N GLY A 49 34.27 15.72 2.31
CA GLY A 49 35.24 15.36 1.36
C GLY A 49 35.73 13.96 1.17
N ASP A 50 34.99 12.91 1.40
CA ASP A 50 35.44 11.60 0.96
C ASP A 50 34.41 11.03 -0.01
N GLU A 51 34.81 10.81 -1.26
CA GLU A 51 33.90 10.34 -2.29
C GLU A 51 33.32 8.96 -1.99
N ALA A 52 34.06 8.10 -1.32
CA ALA A 52 33.58 6.77 -0.95
C ALA A 52 32.44 6.87 0.05
N ASP A 53 32.60 7.76 1.03
CA ASP A 53 31.54 7.99 2.02
C ASP A 53 30.32 8.61 1.36
N ARG A 54 30.52 9.48 0.38
CA ARG A 54 29.42 10.08 -0.35
C ARG A 54 28.61 9.02 -1.11
N ALA A 55 29.27 8.08 -1.76
CA ALA A 55 28.59 7.01 -2.49
C ALA A 55 27.78 6.14 -1.53
N PHE A 56 28.32 5.83 -0.35
CA PHE A 56 27.61 5.04 0.65
C PHE A 56 26.37 5.77 1.15
N VAL A 57 26.50 7.06 1.40
CA VAL A 57 25.38 7.87 1.85
C VAL A 57 24.27 7.91 0.81
N GLU A 58 24.61 8.08 -0.46
CA GLU A 58 23.62 8.09 -1.52
C GLU A 58 22.86 6.77 -1.60
N THR A 59 23.55 5.65 -1.48
CA THR A 59 22.91 4.34 -1.50
C THR A 59 21.96 4.16 -0.31
N SER A 60 22.38 4.58 0.87
CA SER A 60 21.56 4.48 2.07
C SER A 60 20.29 5.32 1.94
N VAL A 61 20.42 6.55 1.44
CA VAL A 61 19.27 7.43 1.23
C VAL A 61 18.31 6.83 0.22
N ASP A 62 18.81 6.22 -0.87
CA ASP A 62 17.97 5.59 -1.86
C ASP A 62 17.16 4.43 -1.27
N ILE A 63 17.78 3.61 -0.43
CA ILE A 63 17.09 2.49 0.22
C ILE A 63 16.00 2.99 1.15
N GLU A 64 16.29 4.00 1.96
CA GLU A 64 15.31 4.56 2.87
C GLU A 64 14.17 5.25 2.13
N THR A 65 14.47 5.98 1.06
CA THR A 65 13.48 6.63 0.23
C THR A 65 12.55 5.59 -0.40
N GLY A 66 13.11 4.46 -0.87
CA GLY A 66 12.29 3.40 -1.43
C GLY A 66 11.34 2.79 -0.42
N ARG A 67 11.79 2.64 0.83
CA ARG A 67 10.94 2.12 1.90
C ARG A 67 9.81 3.09 2.22
N VAL A 68 10.12 4.37 2.33
CA VAL A 68 9.11 5.39 2.60
C VAL A 68 8.12 5.47 1.45
N ASP A 69 8.60 5.39 0.22
CA ASP A 69 7.73 5.41 -0.95
C ASP A 69 6.73 4.25 -0.93
N ARG A 70 7.18 3.06 -0.54
CA ARG A 70 6.28 1.90 -0.44
C ARG A 70 5.24 2.10 0.66
N GLN A 71 5.64 2.68 1.78
CA GLN A 71 4.71 2.97 2.87
C GLN A 71 3.68 4.01 2.47
N ILE A 72 4.10 5.04 1.77
CA ILE A 72 3.18 6.07 1.27
C ILE A 72 2.21 5.47 0.27
N ARG A 73 2.69 4.58 -0.60
CA ARG A 73 1.82 3.92 -1.57
C ARG A 73 0.76 3.06 -0.88
N GLU A 74 1.16 2.30 0.12
CA GLU A 74 0.21 1.51 0.90
C GLU A 74 -0.79 2.41 1.62
N LEU A 75 -0.32 3.51 2.19
CA LEU A 75 -1.21 4.45 2.87
C LEU A 75 -2.26 5.00 1.92
N ARG A 76 -1.86 5.33 0.69
CA ARG A 76 -2.81 5.81 -0.32
C ARG A 76 -3.83 4.74 -0.68
N GLU A 77 -3.40 3.48 -0.73
CA GLU A 77 -4.33 2.37 -0.99
C GLU A 77 -5.34 2.23 0.13
N ILE A 78 -4.91 2.42 1.37
CA ILE A 78 -5.81 2.35 2.52
C ILE A 78 -6.80 3.52 2.48
N GLU A 79 -6.32 4.72 2.19
CA GLU A 79 -7.20 5.88 2.08
C GLU A 79 -8.24 5.68 0.99
N ALA A 80 -7.84 5.12 -0.15
CA ALA A 80 -8.78 4.82 -1.23
C ALA A 80 -9.77 3.75 -0.81
N ALA A 81 -9.34 2.75 -0.04
CA ALA A 81 -10.24 1.73 0.47
C ALA A 81 -11.29 2.33 1.40
N ARG A 82 -10.87 3.25 2.28
CA ARG A 82 -11.81 3.90 3.17
C ARG A 82 -12.81 4.78 2.41
N GLU A 83 -12.35 5.39 1.34
CA GLU A 83 -13.26 6.15 0.48
C GLU A 83 -14.30 5.23 -0.15
N ARG A 84 -13.91 4.04 -0.59
CA ARG A 84 -14.86 3.09 -1.14
C ARG A 84 -15.85 2.59 -0.09
N VAL A 85 -15.41 2.47 1.16
CA VAL A 85 -16.34 2.15 2.25
C VAL A 85 -17.42 3.23 2.34
N ALA A 86 -17.01 4.49 2.29
CA ALA A 86 -17.95 5.61 2.37
C ALA A 86 -18.90 5.63 1.17
N GLN A 87 -18.42 5.21 0.01
CA GLN A 87 -19.23 5.18 -1.20
C GLN A 87 -20.08 3.92 -1.35
N GLY A 88 -19.86 2.93 -0.47
CA GLY A 88 -20.60 1.68 -0.55
C GLY A 88 -20.08 0.70 -1.59
N THR A 89 -18.87 0.89 -2.08
CA THR A 89 -18.29 0.02 -3.12
C THR A 89 -17.13 -0.83 -2.60
N PHE A 90 -16.84 -0.76 -1.31
CA PHE A 90 -15.75 -1.54 -0.74
C PHE A 90 -16.05 -3.04 -0.90
N GLY A 91 -15.05 -3.79 -1.32
CA GLY A 91 -15.18 -5.24 -1.49
C GLY A 91 -15.58 -5.68 -2.88
N ALA A 92 -15.84 -4.74 -3.78
CA ALA A 92 -16.13 -5.05 -5.18
C ALA A 92 -14.86 -4.86 -6.00
N CYS A 93 -14.57 -5.83 -6.85
CA CYS A 93 -13.42 -5.74 -7.75
C CYS A 93 -13.59 -4.55 -8.70
N ILE A 94 -12.56 -3.72 -8.83
CA ILE A 94 -12.64 -2.54 -9.68
C ILE A 94 -12.66 -2.90 -11.17
N ASP A 95 -12.20 -4.10 -11.53
CA ASP A 95 -12.12 -4.50 -12.94
C ASP A 95 -13.34 -5.26 -13.41
N CYS A 96 -13.83 -6.21 -12.62
CA CYS A 96 -14.95 -7.05 -13.07
C CYS A 96 -16.24 -6.83 -12.29
N GLY A 97 -16.18 -6.09 -11.21
CA GLY A 97 -17.37 -5.81 -10.41
C GLY A 97 -17.82 -6.91 -9.47
N ALA A 98 -17.21 -8.08 -9.57
CA ALA A 98 -17.54 -9.20 -8.69
C ALA A 98 -17.03 -8.96 -7.28
N PRO A 99 -17.60 -9.65 -6.28
CA PRO A 99 -17.08 -9.53 -4.93
C PRO A 99 -15.64 -10.04 -4.85
N ILE A 100 -14.82 -9.32 -4.10
CA ILE A 100 -13.47 -9.79 -3.79
C ILE A 100 -13.60 -10.84 -2.69
N GLU A 101 -12.86 -11.93 -2.81
CA GLU A 101 -12.91 -13.01 -1.82
C GLU A 101 -12.64 -12.46 -0.41
N TYR A 102 -13.48 -12.85 0.54
CA TYR A 102 -13.34 -12.37 1.91
C TYR A 102 -11.98 -12.71 2.49
N GLU A 103 -11.48 -13.92 2.22
CA GLU A 103 -10.17 -14.32 2.74
C GLU A 103 -9.04 -13.45 2.19
N ARG A 104 -9.19 -13.00 0.95
CA ARG A 104 -8.22 -12.09 0.36
C ARG A 104 -8.24 -10.75 1.07
N LEU A 105 -9.43 -10.24 1.37
CA LEU A 105 -9.57 -8.98 2.12
C LEU A 105 -9.07 -9.11 3.55
N ARG A 106 -9.23 -10.29 4.14
CA ARG A 106 -8.69 -10.52 5.48
C ARG A 106 -7.18 -10.38 5.51
N ILE A 107 -6.52 -10.87 4.48
CA ILE A 107 -5.06 -10.82 4.39
C ILE A 107 -4.59 -9.42 4.00
N TYR A 108 -5.28 -8.80 3.06
CA TYR A 108 -4.90 -7.47 2.59
C TYR A 108 -6.14 -6.62 2.39
N PRO A 109 -6.63 -5.96 3.44
CA PRO A 109 -7.88 -5.19 3.35
C PRO A 109 -7.92 -4.12 2.27
N PRO A 110 -6.80 -3.48 1.85
CA PRO A 110 -6.87 -2.49 0.76
C PRO A 110 -7.01 -3.09 -0.63
N ALA A 111 -7.07 -4.42 -0.77
CA ALA A 111 -7.16 -5.06 -2.08
C ALA A 111 -8.31 -4.49 -2.89
N VAL A 112 -8.07 -4.19 -4.17
CA VAL A 112 -9.07 -3.60 -5.04
C VAL A 112 -9.54 -4.56 -6.14
N ARG A 113 -8.85 -5.69 -6.30
CA ARG A 113 -9.19 -6.66 -7.34
C ARG A 113 -9.39 -8.03 -6.75
N CYS A 114 -10.27 -8.82 -7.35
CA CYS A 114 -10.37 -10.22 -7.00
C CYS A 114 -9.08 -10.94 -7.44
N ALA A 115 -8.89 -12.17 -6.98
CA ALA A 115 -7.66 -12.90 -7.27
C ALA A 115 -7.43 -13.06 -8.77
N GLU A 116 -8.49 -13.36 -9.51
CA GLU A 116 -8.38 -13.54 -10.96
C GLU A 116 -7.96 -12.25 -11.66
N CYS A 117 -8.61 -11.14 -11.33
CA CYS A 117 -8.29 -9.87 -11.97
C CYS A 117 -6.92 -9.36 -11.54
N GLN A 118 -6.51 -9.65 -10.32
CA GLN A 118 -5.17 -9.27 -9.87
C GLN A 118 -4.11 -10.03 -10.67
N THR A 119 -4.34 -11.31 -10.93
CA THR A 119 -3.43 -12.10 -11.75
C THR A 119 -3.33 -11.53 -13.15
N LEU A 120 -4.47 -11.14 -13.74
CA LEU A 120 -4.47 -10.54 -15.07
C LEU A 120 -3.77 -9.18 -15.09
N PHE A 121 -3.90 -8.43 -14.00
CA PHE A 121 -3.24 -7.13 -13.90
C PHE A 121 -1.72 -7.29 -13.83
N GLU A 122 -1.26 -8.27 -13.04
CA GLU A 122 0.16 -8.51 -12.86
C GLU A 122 0.78 -9.23 -14.05
N ASN A 123 -0.04 -9.94 -14.82
CA ASN A 123 0.45 -10.73 -15.96
C ASN A 123 -0.47 -10.50 -17.14
N PRO A 124 -0.29 -9.38 -17.86
CA PRO A 124 -1.19 -9.03 -18.98
C PRO A 124 -1.22 -10.09 -20.09
N GLY A 125 -0.16 -10.89 -20.23
CA GLY A 125 -0.15 -11.97 -21.22
C GLY A 125 -1.20 -13.04 -20.97
N ALA A 126 -1.56 -13.26 -19.70
CA ALA A 126 -2.59 -14.23 -19.36
C ALA A 126 -3.97 -13.79 -19.85
N ARG A 127 -4.20 -12.47 -19.95
CA ARG A 127 -5.47 -11.96 -20.47
C ARG A 127 -5.68 -12.36 -21.93
N SER A 128 -4.63 -12.27 -22.75
CA SER A 128 -4.70 -12.67 -24.14
C SER A 128 -5.04 -14.16 -24.27
N ASP A 129 -4.41 -14.97 -23.46
CA ASP A 129 -4.65 -16.41 -23.48
C ASP A 129 -6.10 -16.71 -23.09
N LYS A 130 -6.63 -15.96 -22.12
CA LYS A 130 -8.01 -16.19 -21.71
C LYS A 130 -9.02 -15.79 -22.74
N LEU A 131 -8.73 -14.79 -23.52
CA LEU A 131 -9.64 -14.32 -24.56
C LEU A 131 -9.67 -15.23 -25.78
N ASN A 132 -8.69 -16.08 -25.94
CA ASN A 132 -8.64 -17.04 -27.01
C ASN A 132 -9.26 -18.36 -26.60
#